data_2909603986fee6f3232d2dcb9a526ef5
#
_entry.id   2909603986fee6f3232d2dcb9a526ef5
#
_cell.length_a   1.000
_cell.length_b   1.000
_cell.length_c   1.000
_cell.angle_alpha   90.00
_cell.angle_beta   90.00
_cell.angle_gamma   90.00
#
_symmetry.space_group_name_H-M   'P 1'
#
loop_
_entity.id
_entity.type
_entity.pdbx_description
1 polymer ?
#
loop_
_entity_poly.entity_id
_entity_poly.type
_entity_poly.pdbx_seq_one_letter_code
_entity_poly.pdbx_strand_id
1 'polypeptide(L)'
;SENGNLENITIQDSEFINISHTAIRLIGKRNNQFKNINILNNKVFKTGGPGMVFNSTTNLLAKNNDINYTGSNDDPRKWGRGSGLWTWGSSYALITNNSFQNANGPADSAGCHIDFNCNDIIVENNLSRNNAGGFIEILGTNFNCSYRNNVSINDGHRIKGKENAFQEGKTFWLSGYSGKGNERKGPYNSYIYGNYIYV
;
A
#
# COMPACT_ATOMS: atom_id res chain seq x y z
N SER A 1 2.65 0.31 -27.08
CA SER A 1 3.32 -0.89 -27.62
C SER A 1 3.04 -2.06 -26.69
N GLU A 2 2.53 -3.15 -27.21
CA GLU A 2 2.13 -4.29 -26.40
C GLU A 2 3.31 -5.07 -25.77
N ASN A 3 4.54 -4.72 -26.07
CA ASN A 3 5.75 -5.43 -25.67
C ASN A 3 6.87 -4.52 -25.09
N GLY A 4 6.58 -3.30 -24.69
CA GLY A 4 7.59 -2.41 -24.11
C GLY A 4 7.68 -2.57 -22.60
N ASN A 5 8.83 -2.94 -22.06
CA ASN A 5 9.15 -2.72 -20.65
C ASN A 5 9.20 -1.21 -20.42
N LEU A 6 8.42 -0.73 -19.46
CA LEU A 6 8.55 0.65 -19.00
C LEU A 6 9.62 0.68 -17.91
N GLU A 7 10.64 1.47 -18.11
CA GLU A 7 11.80 1.55 -17.23
C GLU A 7 12.20 2.99 -16.93
N ASN A 8 12.90 3.18 -15.81
CA ASN A 8 13.50 4.46 -15.43
C ASN A 8 12.47 5.60 -15.31
N ILE A 9 11.39 5.34 -14.59
CA ILE A 9 10.31 6.31 -14.37
C ILE A 9 10.54 7.01 -13.03
N THR A 10 10.55 8.34 -13.06
CA THR A 10 10.57 9.15 -11.86
C THR A 10 9.33 10.05 -11.83
N ILE A 11 8.60 10.02 -10.71
CA ILE A 11 7.51 10.93 -10.38
C ILE A 11 7.91 11.61 -9.09
N GLN A 12 8.14 12.91 -9.15
CA GLN A 12 8.66 13.64 -7.99
C GLN A 12 8.10 15.05 -7.87
N ASP A 13 8.15 15.58 -6.64
CA ASP A 13 7.87 16.98 -6.31
C ASP A 13 6.51 17.45 -6.87
N SER A 14 5.51 16.55 -6.85
CA SER A 14 4.18 16.77 -7.45
C SER A 14 3.07 16.66 -6.43
N GLU A 15 2.01 17.46 -6.61
CA GLU A 15 0.81 17.40 -5.78
C GLU A 15 -0.38 16.79 -6.55
N PHE A 16 -1.03 15.80 -5.95
CA PHE A 16 -2.22 15.12 -6.44
C PHE A 16 -3.37 15.40 -5.47
N ILE A 17 -4.30 16.27 -5.83
CA ILE A 17 -5.34 16.76 -4.92
C ILE A 17 -6.72 16.50 -5.51
N ASN A 18 -7.66 16.00 -4.68
CA ASN A 18 -9.05 15.72 -5.06
C ASN A 18 -9.16 14.77 -6.27
N ILE A 19 -8.45 13.68 -6.23
CA ILE A 19 -8.46 12.66 -7.28
C ILE A 19 -9.63 11.70 -7.05
N SER A 20 -10.50 11.52 -8.03
CA SER A 20 -11.69 10.67 -7.90
C SER A 20 -11.40 9.19 -7.63
N HIS A 21 -10.23 8.69 -8.00
CA HIS A 21 -9.84 7.30 -7.72
C HIS A 21 -8.41 7.21 -7.16
N THR A 22 -7.41 6.87 -7.94
CA THR A 22 -6.01 6.63 -7.53
C THR A 22 -5.10 7.72 -8.09
N ALA A 23 -4.26 8.31 -7.25
CA ALA A 23 -3.35 9.36 -7.68
C ALA A 23 -2.23 8.81 -8.58
N ILE A 24 -1.52 7.78 -8.12
CA ILE A 24 -0.44 7.15 -8.88
C ILE A 24 -0.73 5.67 -9.02
N ARG A 25 -0.81 5.18 -10.25
CA ARG A 25 -1.10 3.77 -10.51
C ARG A 25 -0.19 3.23 -11.62
N LEU A 26 0.72 2.34 -11.26
CA LEU A 26 1.60 1.65 -12.19
C LEU A 26 1.21 0.16 -12.20
N ILE A 27 0.79 -0.34 -13.35
CA ILE A 27 0.35 -1.74 -13.52
C ILE A 27 1.13 -2.38 -14.64
N GLY A 28 2.13 -3.15 -14.28
CA GLY A 28 2.83 -4.07 -15.18
C GLY A 28 2.06 -5.38 -15.37
N LYS A 29 2.56 -6.23 -16.23
CA LYS A 29 2.15 -7.64 -16.36
C LYS A 29 3.22 -8.52 -15.71
N ARG A 30 2.86 -9.72 -15.24
CA ARG A 30 3.77 -10.65 -14.56
C ARG A 30 5.10 -10.90 -15.33
N ASN A 31 5.05 -10.88 -16.64
CA ASN A 31 6.22 -11.07 -17.51
C ASN A 31 6.79 -9.77 -18.09
N ASN A 32 6.16 -8.61 -17.82
CA ASN A 32 6.56 -7.28 -18.28
C ASN A 32 6.44 -6.31 -17.10
N GLN A 33 7.35 -6.41 -16.17
CA GLN A 33 7.38 -5.56 -14.98
C GLN A 33 7.85 -4.15 -15.34
N PHE A 34 7.29 -3.15 -14.65
CA PHE A 34 7.89 -1.82 -14.64
C PHE A 34 9.15 -1.84 -13.78
N LYS A 35 10.26 -1.28 -14.28
CA LYS A 35 11.55 -1.34 -13.63
C LYS A 35 12.12 0.03 -13.31
N ASN A 36 12.90 0.11 -12.23
CA ASN A 36 13.63 1.31 -11.82
C ASN A 36 12.66 2.50 -11.64
N ILE A 37 11.78 2.39 -10.66
CA ILE A 37 10.73 3.37 -10.40
C ILE A 37 11.10 4.21 -9.19
N ASN A 38 11.09 5.53 -9.33
CA ASN A 38 11.29 6.47 -8.24
C ASN A 38 10.03 7.31 -8.03
N ILE A 39 9.50 7.30 -6.82
CA ILE A 39 8.33 8.08 -6.38
C ILE A 39 8.78 8.92 -5.19
N LEU A 40 9.12 10.17 -5.43
CA LEU A 40 9.88 10.99 -4.49
C LEU A 40 9.18 12.30 -4.15
N ASN A 41 9.09 12.64 -2.87
CA ASN A 41 8.63 13.95 -2.39
C ASN A 41 7.25 14.37 -2.94
N ASN A 42 6.35 13.43 -3.20
CA ASN A 42 5.02 13.76 -3.70
C ASN A 42 4.05 13.95 -2.55
N LYS A 43 3.02 14.77 -2.79
CA LYS A 43 1.88 14.93 -1.90
C LYS A 43 0.63 14.38 -2.57
N VAL A 44 -0.05 13.49 -1.88
CA VAL A 44 -1.36 12.96 -2.29
C VAL A 44 -2.37 13.36 -1.22
N PHE A 45 -3.38 14.10 -1.61
CA PHE A 45 -4.40 14.55 -0.69
C PHE A 45 -5.79 14.34 -1.25
N LYS A 46 -6.61 13.59 -0.52
CA LYS A 46 -8.00 13.27 -0.85
C LYS A 46 -8.15 12.53 -2.18
N THR A 47 -8.09 11.20 -2.10
CA THR A 47 -8.43 10.31 -3.21
C THR A 47 -9.68 9.50 -2.90
N GLY A 48 -10.50 9.21 -3.91
CA GLY A 48 -11.69 8.37 -3.76
C GLY A 48 -11.37 6.88 -3.59
N GLY A 49 -10.20 6.47 -4.05
CA GLY A 49 -9.62 5.13 -3.89
C GLY A 49 -8.24 5.19 -3.22
N PRO A 50 -7.33 4.26 -3.52
CA PRO A 50 -5.97 4.28 -2.96
C PRO A 50 -5.16 5.49 -3.42
N GLY A 51 -4.18 5.87 -2.62
CA GLY A 51 -3.23 6.90 -3.01
C GLY A 51 -2.29 6.43 -4.12
N MET A 52 -1.56 5.36 -3.86
CA MET A 52 -0.56 4.81 -4.80
C MET A 52 -0.70 3.30 -4.93
N VAL A 53 -0.62 2.78 -6.14
CA VAL A 53 -0.70 1.34 -6.45
C VAL A 53 0.42 0.93 -7.38
N PHE A 54 1.19 -0.05 -6.94
CA PHE A 54 2.31 -0.63 -7.70
C PHE A 54 2.08 -2.13 -7.90
N ASN A 55 1.69 -2.50 -9.12
CA ASN A 55 1.45 -3.87 -9.50
C ASN A 55 2.51 -4.31 -10.51
N SER A 56 3.15 -5.44 -10.23
CA SER A 56 4.21 -6.00 -11.09
C SER A 56 5.29 -4.96 -11.41
N THR A 57 5.83 -4.35 -10.35
CA THR A 57 6.98 -3.45 -10.43
C THR A 57 8.21 -4.10 -9.82
N THR A 58 9.40 -3.73 -10.27
CA THR A 58 10.65 -4.16 -9.68
C THR A 58 11.62 -3.00 -9.56
N ASN A 59 12.43 -2.99 -8.49
CA ASN A 59 13.32 -1.91 -8.14
C ASN A 59 12.57 -0.58 -7.98
N LEU A 60 11.68 -0.53 -6.97
CA LEU A 60 10.87 0.63 -6.61
C LEU A 60 11.47 1.35 -5.40
N LEU A 61 11.67 2.65 -5.51
CA LEU A 61 11.92 3.55 -4.39
C LEU A 61 10.73 4.50 -4.21
N ALA A 62 9.97 4.36 -3.10
CA ALA A 62 8.96 5.33 -2.68
C ALA A 62 9.46 6.05 -1.41
N LYS A 63 9.83 7.31 -1.53
CA LYS A 63 10.49 8.05 -0.45
C LYS A 63 9.97 9.46 -0.27
N ASN A 64 9.83 9.87 1.00
CA ASN A 64 9.43 11.23 1.41
C ASN A 64 8.07 11.67 0.85
N ASN A 65 7.14 10.75 0.61
CA ASN A 65 5.82 11.12 0.14
C ASN A 65 4.88 11.37 1.34
N ASP A 66 3.98 12.34 1.21
CA ASP A 66 2.88 12.59 2.15
C ASP A 66 1.57 12.16 1.50
N ILE A 67 0.98 11.08 2.02
CA ILE A 67 -0.25 10.49 1.51
C ILE A 67 -1.34 10.57 2.58
N ASN A 68 -2.40 11.34 2.29
CA ASN A 68 -3.38 11.71 3.30
C ASN A 68 -4.81 11.70 2.74
N TYR A 69 -5.79 11.25 3.54
CA TYR A 69 -7.20 11.14 3.19
C TYR A 69 -7.47 10.31 1.92
N THR A 70 -6.94 9.10 1.88
CA THR A 70 -7.25 8.15 0.81
C THR A 70 -8.52 7.36 1.12
N GLY A 71 -9.26 6.93 0.08
CA GLY A 71 -10.51 6.18 0.23
C GLY A 71 -11.67 7.01 0.73
N SER A 72 -11.77 8.25 0.31
CA SER A 72 -12.81 9.19 0.78
C SER A 72 -14.26 8.84 0.38
N ASN A 73 -14.48 7.67 -0.25
CA ASN A 73 -15.77 7.23 -0.79
C ASN A 73 -16.36 8.09 -1.92
N ASP A 74 -15.60 9.02 -2.44
CA ASP A 74 -16.00 9.87 -3.57
C ASP A 74 -15.81 9.16 -4.93
N ASP A 75 -15.28 7.93 -4.94
CA ASP A 75 -15.11 7.16 -6.17
C ASP A 75 -16.47 6.60 -6.65
N PRO A 76 -16.97 7.05 -7.80
CA PRO A 76 -18.25 6.57 -8.33
C PRO A 76 -18.23 5.08 -8.70
N ARG A 77 -17.07 4.47 -8.83
CA ARG A 77 -16.93 3.03 -9.12
C ARG A 77 -17.13 2.14 -7.90
N LYS A 78 -17.35 2.71 -6.72
CA LYS A 78 -17.58 1.97 -5.47
C LYS A 78 -16.52 0.89 -5.20
N TRP A 79 -15.29 1.17 -5.50
CA TRP A 79 -14.22 0.19 -5.31
C TRP A 79 -13.98 -0.16 -3.85
N GLY A 80 -14.23 0.77 -2.97
CA GLY A 80 -14.23 0.53 -1.52
C GLY A 80 -12.86 0.28 -0.90
N ARG A 81 -11.76 0.53 -1.62
CA ARG A 81 -10.39 0.31 -1.17
C ARG A 81 -9.67 1.64 -1.09
N GLY A 82 -9.09 1.95 0.03
CA GLY A 82 -8.58 3.28 0.30
C GLY A 82 -7.17 3.34 0.87
N SER A 83 -6.34 2.32 0.70
CA SER A 83 -4.98 2.32 1.26
C SER A 83 -4.11 3.44 0.72
N GLY A 84 -3.22 3.97 1.56
CA GLY A 84 -2.26 4.99 1.16
C GLY A 84 -1.36 4.51 0.04
N LEU A 85 -0.67 3.40 0.25
CA LEU A 85 0.16 2.75 -0.76
C LEU A 85 0.01 1.23 -0.67
N TRP A 86 0.01 0.54 -1.80
CA TRP A 86 0.18 -0.91 -1.82
C TRP A 86 1.07 -1.40 -2.96
N THR A 87 1.70 -2.56 -2.72
CA THR A 87 2.43 -3.32 -3.73
C THR A 87 1.73 -4.66 -3.97
N TRP A 88 1.69 -5.13 -5.21
CA TRP A 88 1.14 -6.44 -5.59
C TRP A 88 1.99 -7.06 -6.72
N GLY A 89 2.42 -8.30 -6.54
CA GLY A 89 3.26 -8.98 -7.53
C GLY A 89 4.56 -8.26 -7.84
N SER A 90 5.05 -7.47 -6.90
CA SER A 90 6.20 -6.57 -7.05
C SER A 90 7.41 -7.12 -6.30
N SER A 91 8.61 -6.66 -6.68
CA SER A 91 9.86 -7.10 -6.08
C SER A 91 10.88 -5.97 -5.91
N TYR A 92 11.76 -6.14 -4.92
CA TYR A 92 12.84 -5.18 -4.65
C TYR A 92 12.33 -3.75 -4.47
N ALA A 93 11.41 -3.56 -3.51
CA ALA A 93 10.91 -2.22 -3.20
C ALA A 93 11.39 -1.72 -1.86
N LEU A 94 11.79 -0.46 -1.81
CA LEU A 94 12.05 0.30 -0.60
C LEU A 94 11.01 1.42 -0.46
N ILE A 95 10.20 1.34 0.59
CA ILE A 95 9.17 2.31 0.95
C ILE A 95 9.61 2.95 2.26
N THR A 96 10.17 4.16 2.19
CA THR A 96 10.86 4.77 3.33
C THR A 96 10.59 6.25 3.52
N ASN A 97 10.58 6.69 4.77
CA ASN A 97 10.37 8.09 5.14
C ASN A 97 9.08 8.71 4.58
N ASN A 98 8.03 7.92 4.42
CA ASN A 98 6.74 8.42 3.98
C ASN A 98 5.81 8.67 5.17
N SER A 99 4.80 9.52 4.95
CA SER A 99 3.69 9.74 5.86
C SER A 99 2.40 9.19 5.23
N PHE A 100 1.73 8.27 5.91
CA PHE A 100 0.46 7.66 5.51
C PHE A 100 -0.60 7.99 6.55
N GLN A 101 -1.59 8.83 6.21
CA GLN A 101 -2.55 9.29 7.20
C GLN A 101 -3.99 9.23 6.70
N ASN A 102 -4.91 8.94 7.61
CA ASN A 102 -6.35 9.06 7.41
C ASN A 102 -6.89 8.27 6.19
N ALA A 103 -6.35 7.10 5.91
CA ALA A 103 -6.94 6.19 4.93
C ALA A 103 -8.26 5.64 5.47
N ASN A 104 -9.37 5.88 4.76
CA ASN A 104 -10.71 5.56 5.27
C ASN A 104 -11.69 5.13 4.18
N GLY A 105 -11.51 3.94 3.64
CA GLY A 105 -12.51 3.29 2.78
C GLY A 105 -13.23 2.16 3.51
N PRO A 106 -14.28 1.59 2.93
CA PRO A 106 -15.05 0.49 3.55
C PRO A 106 -14.30 -0.85 3.60
N ALA A 107 -13.22 -1.00 2.81
CA ALA A 107 -12.30 -2.14 2.86
C ALA A 107 -10.85 -1.71 2.69
N ASP A 108 -9.91 -2.59 2.88
CA ASP A 108 -8.48 -2.32 2.94
C ASP A 108 -8.19 -1.06 3.78
N SER A 109 -7.76 0.04 3.19
CA SER A 109 -7.54 1.33 3.88
C SER A 109 -6.43 1.28 4.92
N ALA A 110 -5.41 0.49 4.65
CA ALA A 110 -4.16 0.52 5.38
C ALA A 110 -3.31 1.74 4.97
N GLY A 111 -2.45 2.21 5.84
CA GLY A 111 -1.47 3.25 5.49
C GLY A 111 -0.59 2.78 4.32
N CYS A 112 0.07 1.65 4.52
CA CYS A 112 0.82 0.95 3.47
C CYS A 112 0.64 -0.55 3.67
N HIS A 113 0.44 -1.34 2.59
CA HIS A 113 0.42 -2.78 2.71
C HIS A 113 1.14 -3.52 1.58
N ILE A 114 1.63 -4.71 1.90
CA ILE A 114 2.26 -5.63 0.97
C ILE A 114 1.22 -6.70 0.63
N ASP A 115 0.55 -6.53 -0.52
CA ASP A 115 -0.41 -7.49 -1.04
C ASP A 115 0.33 -8.76 -1.53
N PHE A 116 -0.35 -9.77 -2.02
CA PHE A 116 0.26 -11.07 -2.31
C PHE A 116 1.20 -11.07 -3.52
N ASN A 117 2.05 -12.11 -3.63
CA ASN A 117 3.04 -12.34 -4.68
C ASN A 117 4.16 -11.29 -4.75
N CYS A 118 4.53 -10.70 -3.62
CA CYS A 118 5.66 -9.79 -3.54
C CYS A 118 6.90 -10.48 -2.95
N ASN A 119 8.07 -9.98 -3.28
CA ASN A 119 9.32 -10.41 -2.65
C ASN A 119 10.31 -9.25 -2.47
N ASP A 120 11.12 -9.33 -1.43
CA ASP A 120 12.14 -8.34 -1.12
C ASP A 120 11.57 -6.91 -0.99
N ILE A 121 10.45 -6.77 -0.27
CA ILE A 121 9.83 -5.47 0.02
C ILE A 121 10.22 -5.01 1.42
N ILE A 122 10.73 -3.79 1.52
CA ILE A 122 11.09 -3.15 2.78
C ILE A 122 10.22 -1.92 3.00
N VAL A 123 9.46 -1.91 4.10
CA VAL A 123 8.70 -0.75 4.58
C VAL A 123 9.36 -0.27 5.86
N GLU A 124 10.05 0.88 5.80
CA GLU A 124 10.83 1.35 6.95
C GLU A 124 10.78 2.87 7.17
N ASN A 125 11.00 3.28 8.41
CA ASN A 125 11.10 4.69 8.80
C ASN A 125 9.89 5.54 8.37
N ASN A 126 8.70 4.94 8.27
CA ASN A 126 7.49 5.64 7.89
C ASN A 126 6.67 6.03 9.13
N LEU A 127 5.90 7.11 8.99
CA LEU A 127 4.80 7.45 9.88
C LEU A 127 3.50 6.94 9.28
N SER A 128 2.75 6.15 10.05
CA SER A 128 1.39 5.72 9.75
C SER A 128 0.45 6.21 10.84
N ARG A 129 -0.68 6.84 10.49
CA ARG A 129 -1.56 7.41 11.49
C ARG A 129 -3.02 7.43 11.06
N ASN A 130 -3.91 7.00 11.97
CA ASN A 130 -5.36 7.06 11.79
C ASN A 130 -5.85 6.35 10.51
N ASN A 131 -5.20 5.31 10.08
CA ASN A 131 -5.62 4.54 8.92
C ASN A 131 -6.63 3.47 9.35
N ALA A 132 -7.84 3.54 8.84
CA ALA A 132 -8.95 2.72 9.32
C ALA A 132 -8.71 1.20 9.15
N GLY A 133 -8.02 0.81 8.09
CA GLY A 133 -7.71 -0.59 7.77
C GLY A 133 -6.52 -1.16 8.54
N GLY A 134 -5.53 -0.32 8.89
CA GLY A 134 -4.32 -0.74 9.56
C GLY A 134 -3.04 -0.19 8.95
N PHE A 135 -1.91 -0.84 9.26
CA PHE A 135 -0.62 -0.47 8.66
C PHE A 135 0.23 -1.69 8.32
N ILE A 136 0.53 -2.54 9.30
CA ILE A 136 1.38 -3.71 9.06
C ILE A 136 0.54 -4.83 8.47
N GLU A 137 0.66 -5.02 7.17
CA GLU A 137 -0.07 -6.08 6.46
C GLU A 137 0.83 -6.75 5.42
N ILE A 138 1.01 -8.08 5.55
CA ILE A 138 1.74 -8.92 4.60
C ILE A 138 0.86 -10.11 4.24
N LEU A 139 0.42 -10.19 2.99
CA LEU A 139 -0.47 -11.24 2.52
C LEU A 139 0.29 -12.48 2.00
N GLY A 140 -0.44 -13.40 1.38
CA GLY A 140 0.09 -14.71 1.01
C GLY A 140 1.09 -14.70 -0.14
N THR A 141 1.88 -15.76 -0.23
CA THR A 141 2.93 -15.97 -1.23
C THR A 141 4.02 -14.91 -1.27
N ASN A 142 4.06 -14.03 -0.27
CA ASN A 142 5.14 -13.07 -0.10
C ASN A 142 6.37 -13.74 0.48
N PHE A 143 7.54 -13.26 0.08
CA PHE A 143 8.83 -13.78 0.52
C PHE A 143 9.78 -12.63 0.85
N ASN A 144 10.53 -12.74 1.95
CA ASN A 144 11.56 -11.80 2.38
C ASN A 144 11.05 -10.35 2.45
N CYS A 145 9.88 -10.14 3.05
CA CYS A 145 9.28 -8.82 3.23
C CYS A 145 9.45 -8.34 4.68
N SER A 146 9.63 -7.04 4.87
CA SER A 146 9.81 -6.49 6.21
C SER A 146 9.10 -5.17 6.45
N TYR A 147 8.64 -5.00 7.70
CA TYR A 147 8.26 -3.72 8.31
C TYR A 147 9.22 -3.44 9.47
N ARG A 148 9.97 -2.36 9.38
CA ARG A 148 10.95 -2.05 10.42
C ARG A 148 11.07 -0.55 10.70
N ASN A 149 11.29 -0.20 11.96
CA ASN A 149 11.55 1.17 12.40
C ASN A 149 10.44 2.17 11.99
N ASN A 150 9.19 1.72 11.89
CA ASN A 150 8.06 2.58 11.59
C ASN A 150 7.37 3.05 12.87
N VAL A 151 6.61 4.12 12.75
CA VAL A 151 5.69 4.59 13.79
C VAL A 151 4.26 4.42 13.29
N SER A 152 3.44 3.67 14.00
CA SER A 152 2.02 3.42 13.71
C SER A 152 1.17 3.91 14.89
N ILE A 153 0.28 4.88 14.64
CA ILE A 153 -0.53 5.50 15.68
C ILE A 153 -2.00 5.42 15.30
N ASN A 154 -2.81 4.79 16.14
CA ASN A 154 -4.26 4.65 15.97
C ASN A 154 -4.65 4.06 14.60
N ASP A 155 -3.86 3.13 14.09
CA ASP A 155 -4.15 2.39 12.86
C ASP A 155 -5.00 1.15 13.15
N GLY A 156 -5.90 0.80 12.22
CA GLY A 156 -6.75 -0.40 12.35
C GLY A 156 -8.00 -0.22 13.23
N HIS A 157 -8.43 1.00 13.45
CA HIS A 157 -9.56 1.32 14.35
C HIS A 157 -10.95 1.03 13.76
N ARG A 158 -11.07 0.67 12.46
CA ARG A 158 -12.36 0.47 11.79
C ARG A 158 -13.11 -0.73 12.35
N ILE A 159 -14.42 -0.54 12.60
CA ILE A 159 -15.34 -1.58 13.06
C ILE A 159 -16.19 -2.05 11.88
N LYS A 160 -16.12 -3.33 11.58
CA LYS A 160 -16.97 -3.96 10.54
C LYS A 160 -18.46 -3.74 10.85
N GLY A 161 -19.22 -3.36 9.83
CA GLY A 161 -20.65 -3.06 9.94
C GLY A 161 -20.98 -1.63 10.35
N LYS A 162 -19.99 -0.81 10.75
CA LYS A 162 -20.19 0.62 10.97
C LYS A 162 -19.73 1.43 9.75
N GLU A 163 -20.38 2.55 9.48
CA GLU A 163 -20.02 3.48 8.40
C GLU A 163 -19.82 2.80 7.03
N ASN A 164 -20.67 1.82 6.72
CA ASN A 164 -20.60 1.01 5.51
C ASN A 164 -19.34 0.12 5.36
N ALA A 165 -18.57 -0.06 6.42
CA ALA A 165 -17.39 -0.90 6.40
C ALA A 165 -17.77 -2.38 6.30
N PHE A 166 -17.27 -3.08 5.29
CA PHE A 166 -17.46 -4.54 5.14
C PHE A 166 -16.24 -5.35 5.60
N GLN A 167 -15.15 -4.69 5.98
CA GLN A 167 -14.00 -5.29 6.64
C GLN A 167 -13.73 -4.57 7.97
N GLU A 168 -13.28 -5.31 8.98
CA GLU A 168 -12.68 -4.71 10.18
C GLU A 168 -11.29 -4.15 9.88
N GLY A 169 -10.85 -3.18 10.68
CA GLY A 169 -9.46 -2.76 10.73
C GLY A 169 -8.59 -3.76 11.49
N LYS A 170 -7.30 -3.78 11.19
CA LYS A 170 -6.31 -4.62 11.86
C LYS A 170 -5.00 -3.86 12.01
N THR A 171 -4.59 -3.61 13.22
CA THR A 171 -3.31 -2.95 13.49
C THR A 171 -2.15 -3.75 12.88
N PHE A 172 -2.25 -5.07 12.94
CA PHE A 172 -1.24 -6.00 12.45
C PHE A 172 -1.93 -7.21 11.79
N TRP A 173 -1.59 -7.49 10.53
CA TRP A 173 -2.19 -8.60 9.81
C TRP A 173 -1.19 -9.37 8.94
N LEU A 174 -0.97 -10.63 9.30
CA LEU A 174 -0.31 -11.62 8.45
C LEU A 174 -1.34 -12.62 7.95
N SER A 175 -1.41 -12.87 6.67
CA SER A 175 -2.42 -13.75 6.09
C SER A 175 -1.85 -14.55 4.92
N GLY A 176 -2.17 -15.82 4.87
CA GLY A 176 -1.88 -16.66 3.70
C GLY A 176 -2.75 -16.39 2.48
N TYR A 177 -3.58 -15.34 2.48
CA TYR A 177 -4.43 -15.01 1.33
C TYR A 177 -3.58 -14.64 0.10
N SER A 178 -3.79 -15.36 -1.00
CA SER A 178 -3.04 -15.24 -2.24
C SER A 178 -3.91 -14.99 -3.48
N GLY A 179 -5.14 -14.51 -3.24
CA GLY A 179 -6.14 -14.25 -4.27
C GLY A 179 -7.35 -15.18 -4.16
N LYS A 180 -8.48 -14.74 -4.74
CA LYS A 180 -9.73 -15.51 -4.72
C LYS A 180 -9.55 -16.84 -5.46
N GLY A 181 -9.90 -17.93 -4.78
CA GLY A 181 -9.83 -19.29 -5.33
C GLY A 181 -8.46 -19.95 -5.25
N ASN A 182 -7.44 -19.24 -4.81
CA ASN A 182 -6.10 -19.81 -4.62
C ASN A 182 -5.95 -20.43 -3.23
N GLU A 183 -5.09 -21.44 -3.13
CA GLU A 183 -4.68 -22.02 -1.87
C GLU A 183 -3.96 -20.96 -1.01
N ARG A 184 -4.25 -20.94 0.29
CA ARG A 184 -3.57 -20.03 1.22
C ARG A 184 -2.14 -20.52 1.46
N LYS A 185 -1.14 -19.62 1.24
CA LYS A 185 0.29 -19.93 1.39
C LYS A 185 1.07 -18.74 1.94
N GLY A 186 2.01 -18.99 2.83
CA GLY A 186 2.89 -17.96 3.39
C GLY A 186 2.13 -16.96 4.27
N PRO A 187 2.65 -15.70 4.44
CA PRO A 187 3.95 -15.24 3.90
C PRO A 187 5.15 -15.99 4.50
N TYR A 188 6.27 -15.95 3.79
CA TYR A 188 7.51 -16.62 4.21
C TYR A 188 8.62 -15.61 4.49
N ASN A 189 9.53 -15.90 5.46
CA ASN A 189 10.66 -15.06 5.79
C ASN A 189 10.26 -13.58 5.95
N SER A 190 9.22 -13.35 6.75
CA SER A 190 8.72 -12.00 7.02
C SER A 190 9.31 -11.47 8.33
N TYR A 191 9.79 -10.23 8.32
CA TYR A 191 10.52 -9.63 9.43
C TYR A 191 9.82 -8.35 9.89
N ILE A 192 9.40 -8.31 11.17
CA ILE A 192 8.72 -7.15 11.74
C ILE A 192 9.44 -6.81 13.04
N TYR A 193 10.18 -5.69 13.03
CA TYR A 193 10.97 -5.30 14.19
C TYR A 193 11.23 -3.79 14.27
N GLY A 194 11.54 -3.32 15.47
CA GLY A 194 11.85 -1.90 15.71
C GLY A 194 10.69 -0.94 15.49
N ASN A 195 9.45 -1.43 15.27
CA ASN A 195 8.30 -0.55 15.06
C ASN A 195 7.74 -0.07 16.39
N TYR A 196 7.32 1.17 16.44
CA TYR A 196 6.51 1.72 17.52
C TYR A 196 5.05 1.70 17.11
N ILE A 197 4.22 1.00 17.89
CA ILE A 197 2.79 0.82 17.60
C ILE A 197 2.00 1.31 18.80
N TYR A 198 1.15 2.29 18.59
CA TYR A 198 0.24 2.85 19.58
C TYR A 198 -1.20 2.82 19.04
N VAL A 199 -2.13 2.22 19.83
CA VAL A 199 -3.55 2.06 19.47
C VAL A 199 -4.42 2.76 20.48
#